data_244ab36119997505187871d2754a33d8
#
_entry.id   244ab36119997505187871d2754a33d8
#
_cell.length_a   1.000
_cell.length_b   1.000
_cell.length_c   1.000
_cell.angle_alpha   90.00
_cell.angle_beta   90.00
_cell.angle_gamma   90.00
#
_symmetry.space_group_name_H-M   'P 1'
#
loop_
_entity.id
_entity.type
_entity.pdbx_description
1 polymer ?
#
loop_
_entity_poly.entity_id
_entity_poly.type
_entity_poly.pdbx_seq_one_letter_code
_entity_poly.pdbx_strand_id
1 'polypeptide(L)'
;MNAPEAPFALPGAGLRAAATQARAAAQVQPLIALDDVTVRYGAVHALRGVVLRIAPGDSVALIGGNGSGKSTLLRVVHGLIAPSSGQCQAPPRAAQAMLFQRPWMLRASARHNIAVGLWLRGAPWRAAQARALQALRRVQLADVADRGARGLSGGQQQRLALARAWAQQPQLLLLDEPTASLDPHAKHEVEALMQEFSSAPTADSEAASAPLTMLFASHNLGQVKRLARRVVYLEQGRVLADLPTEDFFNRALLRSVSPQADLFLKGELS
;
A
#
# COMPACT_ATOMS: atom_id res chain seq x y z
N MET A 1 -59.07 19.31 -21.72
CA MET A 1 -58.50 18.36 -20.73
C MET A 1 -56.99 18.39 -20.88
N ASN A 2 -56.34 19.20 -20.04
CA ASN A 2 -54.86 19.36 -20.04
C ASN A 2 -54.27 18.33 -19.07
N ALA A 3 -53.28 17.55 -19.56
CA ALA A 3 -52.48 16.69 -18.72
C ALA A 3 -51.39 17.56 -18.01
N PRO A 4 -51.06 17.28 -16.73
CA PRO A 4 -50.00 18.04 -16.04
C PRO A 4 -48.58 17.55 -16.46
N GLU A 5 -47.74 18.52 -16.76
CA GLU A 5 -46.31 18.34 -16.98
C GLU A 5 -45.63 17.87 -15.67
N ALA A 6 -44.74 16.85 -15.79
CA ALA A 6 -43.92 16.37 -14.71
C ALA A 6 -42.78 17.38 -14.43
N PRO A 7 -42.39 17.62 -13.17
CA PRO A 7 -41.32 18.56 -12.84
C PRO A 7 -39.97 18.03 -13.22
N PHE A 8 -39.21 18.85 -13.95
CA PHE A 8 -37.79 18.67 -14.32
C PHE A 8 -36.95 18.55 -13.04
N ALA A 9 -36.37 17.40 -12.79
CA ALA A 9 -35.43 17.20 -11.69
C ALA A 9 -34.08 17.87 -12.02
N LEU A 10 -33.71 18.86 -11.23
CA LEU A 10 -32.43 19.58 -11.36
C LEU A 10 -31.23 18.65 -11.03
N PRO A 11 -30.14 18.68 -11.82
CA PRO A 11 -28.94 17.87 -11.59
C PRO A 11 -28.03 18.52 -10.52
N GLY A 12 -28.48 18.59 -9.28
CA GLY A 12 -27.72 19.22 -8.19
C GLY A 12 -27.40 18.32 -6.99
N ALA A 13 -28.01 17.15 -6.88
CA ALA A 13 -27.87 16.29 -5.72
C ALA A 13 -26.52 15.53 -5.68
N GLY A 14 -26.01 15.09 -6.81
CA GLY A 14 -24.76 14.34 -6.90
C GLY A 14 -23.52 15.18 -6.61
N LEU A 15 -23.50 16.43 -7.06
CA LEU A 15 -22.40 17.38 -6.81
C LEU A 15 -22.31 17.83 -5.34
N ARG A 16 -23.46 17.92 -4.65
CA ARG A 16 -23.48 18.25 -3.21
C ARG A 16 -23.04 17.08 -2.34
N ALA A 17 -23.38 15.84 -2.69
CA ALA A 17 -22.92 14.65 -1.98
C ALA A 17 -21.41 14.45 -2.11
N ALA A 18 -20.85 14.61 -3.31
CA ALA A 18 -19.40 14.56 -3.54
C ALA A 18 -18.64 15.68 -2.80
N ALA A 19 -19.19 16.89 -2.77
CA ALA A 19 -18.59 18.01 -2.04
C ALA A 19 -18.67 17.83 -0.50
N THR A 20 -19.73 17.17 0.01
CA THR A 20 -19.88 16.87 1.43
C THR A 20 -18.96 15.74 1.87
N GLN A 21 -18.76 14.71 1.03
CA GLN A 21 -17.78 13.64 1.28
C GLN A 21 -16.34 14.16 1.21
N ALA A 22 -16.04 15.05 0.27
CA ALA A 22 -14.73 15.71 0.19
C ALA A 22 -14.47 16.64 1.39
N ARG A 23 -15.50 17.30 1.93
CA ARG A 23 -15.39 18.11 3.16
C ARG A 23 -15.26 17.26 4.43
N ALA A 24 -15.92 16.11 4.52
CA ALA A 24 -15.76 15.18 5.64
C ALA A 24 -14.36 14.52 5.64
N ALA A 25 -13.81 14.20 4.47
CA ALA A 25 -12.43 13.74 4.31
C ALA A 25 -11.38 14.83 4.67
N ALA A 26 -11.74 16.10 4.55
CA ALA A 26 -10.84 17.22 4.88
C ALA A 26 -10.65 17.45 6.40
N GLN A 27 -11.39 16.76 7.27
CA GLN A 27 -11.26 16.89 8.74
C GLN A 27 -10.38 15.81 9.38
N VAL A 28 -10.05 14.72 8.67
CA VAL A 28 -9.12 13.71 9.18
C VAL A 28 -7.70 14.12 8.79
N GLN A 29 -6.83 14.34 9.79
CA GLN A 29 -5.42 14.60 9.50
C GLN A 29 -4.84 13.43 8.69
N PRO A 30 -4.22 13.69 7.52
CA PRO A 30 -3.67 12.64 6.70
C PRO A 30 -2.52 11.94 7.43
N LEU A 31 -2.44 10.62 7.33
CA LEU A 31 -1.32 9.84 7.85
C LEU A 31 -0.07 10.07 6.99
N ILE A 32 -0.26 10.25 5.68
CA ILE A 32 0.79 10.61 4.73
C ILE A 32 0.38 11.88 4.00
N ALA A 33 1.29 12.85 3.96
CA ALA A 33 1.13 14.08 3.21
C ALA A 33 2.40 14.36 2.39
N LEU A 34 2.25 14.41 1.08
CA LEU A 34 3.29 14.82 0.13
C LEU A 34 2.89 16.16 -0.47
N ASP A 35 3.77 17.14 -0.37
CA ASP A 35 3.59 18.49 -0.89
C ASP A 35 4.69 18.81 -1.89
N ASP A 36 4.34 18.83 -3.18
CA ASP A 36 5.22 19.14 -4.31
C ASP A 36 6.54 18.35 -4.31
N VAL A 37 6.45 17.07 -3.96
CA VAL A 37 7.62 16.20 -3.77
C VAL A 37 8.27 15.89 -5.11
N THR A 38 9.54 16.27 -5.24
CA THR A 38 10.40 15.96 -6.40
C THR A 38 11.61 15.15 -5.95
N VAL A 39 11.97 14.11 -6.71
CA VAL A 39 13.19 13.31 -6.51
C VAL A 39 13.97 13.25 -7.80
N ARG A 40 15.27 13.58 -7.71
CA ARG A 40 16.21 13.56 -8.84
C ARG A 40 17.39 12.64 -8.54
N TYR A 41 17.76 11.84 -9.54
CA TYR A 41 19.00 11.06 -9.57
C TYR A 41 19.84 11.57 -10.75
N GLY A 42 20.75 12.49 -10.48
CA GLY A 42 21.46 13.21 -11.55
C GLY A 42 20.50 13.93 -12.49
N ALA A 43 20.52 13.55 -13.76
CA ALA A 43 19.61 14.12 -14.77
C ALA A 43 18.19 13.51 -14.77
N VAL A 44 18.01 12.36 -14.09
CA VAL A 44 16.72 11.64 -14.09
C VAL A 44 15.83 12.17 -13.00
N HIS A 45 14.63 12.60 -13.36
CA HIS A 45 13.56 12.97 -12.43
C HIS A 45 12.69 11.74 -12.16
N ALA A 46 12.89 11.09 -11.02
CA ALA A 46 12.10 9.92 -10.63
C ALA A 46 10.71 10.29 -10.08
N LEU A 47 10.59 11.45 -9.41
CA LEU A 47 9.31 12.07 -9.02
C LEU A 47 9.33 13.55 -9.41
N ARG A 48 8.16 14.10 -9.76
CA ARG A 48 8.02 15.47 -10.30
C ARG A 48 6.79 16.15 -9.69
N GLY A 49 6.98 16.91 -8.62
CA GLY A 49 5.92 17.69 -8.01
C GLY A 49 4.74 16.85 -7.53
N VAL A 50 5.02 15.74 -6.85
CA VAL A 50 3.96 14.83 -6.37
C VAL A 50 3.24 15.44 -5.19
N VAL A 51 1.91 15.57 -5.32
CA VAL A 51 0.98 15.91 -4.24
C VAL A 51 0.10 14.72 -3.97
N LEU A 52 0.09 14.23 -2.72
CA LEU A 52 -0.69 13.06 -2.33
C LEU A 52 -1.06 13.14 -0.84
N ARG A 53 -2.28 12.78 -0.49
CA ARG A 53 -2.78 12.67 0.88
C ARG A 53 -3.37 11.29 1.09
N ILE A 54 -2.98 10.59 2.14
CA ILE A 54 -3.52 9.27 2.51
C ILE A 54 -4.00 9.33 3.95
N ALA A 55 -5.26 8.98 4.16
CA ALA A 55 -5.87 8.96 5.49
C ALA A 55 -5.48 7.68 6.26
N PRO A 56 -5.54 7.71 7.62
CA PRO A 56 -5.41 6.49 8.41
C PRO A 56 -6.42 5.43 8.00
N GLY A 57 -5.97 4.18 7.86
CA GLY A 57 -6.82 3.05 7.47
C GLY A 57 -7.09 2.90 5.99
N ASP A 58 -6.54 3.78 5.14
CA ASP A 58 -6.67 3.64 3.69
C ASP A 58 -5.86 2.45 3.16
N SER A 59 -6.42 1.77 2.14
CA SER A 59 -5.72 0.81 1.31
C SER A 59 -5.57 1.39 -0.08
N VAL A 60 -4.34 1.82 -0.42
CA VAL A 60 -4.05 2.56 -1.66
C VAL A 60 -3.10 1.76 -2.54
N ALA A 61 -3.49 1.56 -3.79
CA ALA A 61 -2.63 0.98 -4.82
C ALA A 61 -1.93 2.06 -5.63
N LEU A 62 -0.62 1.94 -5.79
CA LEU A 62 0.19 2.69 -6.75
C LEU A 62 0.33 1.85 -8.01
N ILE A 63 -0.16 2.35 -9.14
CA ILE A 63 -0.05 1.68 -10.43
C ILE A 63 0.63 2.56 -11.47
N GLY A 64 1.09 1.96 -12.55
CA GLY A 64 1.82 2.62 -13.64
C GLY A 64 2.90 1.73 -14.21
N GLY A 65 3.44 2.09 -15.36
CA GLY A 65 4.50 1.36 -16.05
C GLY A 65 5.81 1.23 -15.25
N ASN A 66 6.75 0.44 -15.77
CA ASN A 66 8.09 0.36 -15.21
C ASN A 66 8.79 1.73 -15.29
N GLY A 67 9.49 2.11 -14.22
CA GLY A 67 10.13 3.43 -14.16
C GLY A 67 9.18 4.61 -13.88
N SER A 68 7.87 4.41 -13.67
CA SER A 68 6.92 5.50 -13.39
C SER A 68 7.15 6.23 -12.05
N GLY A 69 7.96 5.67 -11.12
CA GLY A 69 8.30 6.29 -9.85
C GLY A 69 7.69 5.61 -8.62
N LYS A 70 6.91 4.51 -8.75
CA LYS A 70 6.21 3.83 -7.63
C LYS A 70 7.15 3.46 -6.47
N SER A 71 8.22 2.71 -6.76
CA SER A 71 9.20 2.31 -5.74
C SER A 71 9.93 3.50 -5.11
N THR A 72 10.18 4.56 -5.89
CA THR A 72 10.77 5.81 -5.37
C THR A 72 9.80 6.48 -4.41
N LEU A 73 8.52 6.56 -4.74
CA LEU A 73 7.48 7.13 -3.88
C LEU A 73 7.38 6.37 -2.55
N LEU A 74 7.32 5.03 -2.59
CA LEU A 74 7.32 4.20 -1.39
C LEU A 74 8.55 4.45 -0.50
N ARG A 75 9.75 4.57 -1.11
CA ARG A 75 11.00 4.84 -0.38
C ARG A 75 11.04 6.25 0.22
N VAL A 76 10.46 7.25 -0.46
CA VAL A 76 10.31 8.61 0.10
C VAL A 76 9.38 8.60 1.31
N VAL A 77 8.22 7.98 1.20
CA VAL A 77 7.26 7.85 2.31
C VAL A 77 7.89 7.13 3.50
N HIS A 78 8.66 6.05 3.25
CA HIS A 78 9.40 5.34 4.31
C HIS A 78 10.54 6.18 4.92
N GLY A 79 10.97 7.25 4.25
CA GLY A 79 12.12 8.07 4.64
C GLY A 79 13.48 7.44 4.29
N LEU A 80 13.52 6.43 3.40
CA LEU A 80 14.78 5.88 2.86
C LEU A 80 15.45 6.83 1.88
N ILE A 81 14.66 7.65 1.21
CA ILE A 81 15.12 8.67 0.26
C ILE A 81 14.55 10.00 0.70
N ALA A 82 15.41 11.00 0.86
CA ALA A 82 14.98 12.37 1.04
C ALA A 82 14.52 12.97 -0.29
N PRO A 83 13.42 13.73 -0.34
CA PRO A 83 13.06 14.48 -1.54
C PRO A 83 14.12 15.51 -1.90
N SER A 84 14.32 15.78 -3.20
CA SER A 84 15.19 16.85 -3.69
C SER A 84 14.56 18.22 -3.47
N SER A 85 13.21 18.31 -3.52
CA SER A 85 12.40 19.47 -3.16
C SER A 85 11.01 19.02 -2.72
N GLY A 86 10.24 19.91 -2.09
CA GLY A 86 8.94 19.63 -1.51
C GLY A 86 9.05 19.03 -0.10
N GLN A 87 7.92 18.61 0.45
CA GLN A 87 7.84 18.08 1.81
C GLN A 87 7.10 16.74 1.84
N CYS A 88 7.57 15.84 2.69
CA CYS A 88 6.93 14.56 2.97
C CYS A 88 6.70 14.42 4.47
N GLN A 89 5.45 14.33 4.87
CA GLN A 89 5.04 13.98 6.23
C GLN A 89 4.50 12.56 6.21
N ALA A 90 5.04 11.71 7.09
CA ALA A 90 4.63 10.32 7.26
C ALA A 90 4.90 9.90 8.71
N PRO A 91 4.33 8.80 9.21
CA PRO A 91 4.64 8.28 10.54
C PRO A 91 6.15 8.06 10.71
N PRO A 92 6.68 8.09 11.94
CA PRO A 92 8.08 7.78 12.17
C PRO A 92 8.41 6.37 11.70
N ARG A 93 9.65 6.10 11.27
CA ARG A 93 10.07 4.77 10.75
C ARG A 93 9.76 3.63 11.71
N ALA A 94 9.74 3.90 13.02
CA ALA A 94 9.36 2.91 14.01
C ALA A 94 7.89 2.46 13.91
N ALA A 95 7.00 3.26 13.35
CA ALA A 95 5.60 2.95 13.11
C ALA A 95 5.33 2.49 11.67
N GLN A 96 6.38 2.26 10.88
CA GLN A 96 6.27 1.80 9.51
C GLN A 96 6.93 0.44 9.33
N ALA A 97 6.42 -0.34 8.37
CA ALA A 97 7.11 -1.51 7.84
C ALA A 97 7.12 -1.46 6.31
N MET A 98 8.25 -1.81 5.71
CA MET A 98 8.38 -1.86 4.25
C MET A 98 8.80 -3.25 3.80
N LEU A 99 8.12 -3.74 2.78
CA LEU A 99 8.43 -4.96 2.07
C LEU A 99 8.87 -4.62 0.65
N PHE A 100 10.08 -5.04 0.30
CA PHE A 100 10.66 -4.84 -1.02
C PHE A 100 10.23 -5.96 -1.97
N GLN A 101 10.26 -5.70 -3.25
CA GLN A 101 9.94 -6.66 -4.31
C GLN A 101 10.67 -8.01 -4.14
N ARG A 102 11.96 -7.95 -3.73
CA ARG A 102 12.74 -9.13 -3.34
C ARG A 102 13.07 -9.04 -1.87
N PRO A 103 12.43 -9.83 -1.01
CA PRO A 103 12.69 -9.77 0.41
C PRO A 103 14.08 -10.29 0.74
N TRP A 104 14.85 -9.50 1.46
CA TRP A 104 16.16 -9.93 1.93
C TRP A 104 16.02 -10.77 3.20
N MET A 105 16.68 -11.97 3.21
CA MET A 105 16.65 -12.90 4.32
C MET A 105 18.01 -12.96 5.03
N LEU A 106 17.98 -12.86 6.35
CA LEU A 106 19.15 -13.12 7.20
C LEU A 106 19.59 -14.58 7.04
N ARG A 107 20.90 -14.86 7.19
CA ARG A 107 21.45 -16.23 7.29
C ARG A 107 21.12 -16.85 8.65
N ALA A 108 19.82 -16.96 8.93
CA ALA A 108 19.28 -17.46 10.19
C ALA A 108 17.96 -18.21 9.92
N SER A 109 17.38 -18.82 10.95
CA SER A 109 16.08 -19.49 10.82
C SER A 109 14.95 -18.49 10.51
N ALA A 110 13.80 -18.97 10.04
CA ALA A 110 12.62 -18.15 9.81
C ALA A 110 12.21 -17.40 11.09
N ARG A 111 12.18 -18.07 12.23
CA ARG A 111 11.91 -17.48 13.54
C ARG A 111 12.88 -16.36 13.88
N HIS A 112 14.18 -16.56 13.71
CA HIS A 112 15.19 -15.53 13.98
C HIS A 112 15.08 -14.33 13.04
N ASN A 113 14.67 -14.52 11.78
CA ASN A 113 14.44 -13.43 10.85
C ASN A 113 13.37 -12.43 11.34
N ILE A 114 12.41 -12.88 12.15
CA ILE A 114 11.41 -12.01 12.77
C ILE A 114 11.92 -11.51 14.13
N ALA A 115 12.40 -12.44 14.98
CA ALA A 115 12.76 -12.13 16.37
C ALA A 115 13.86 -11.07 16.49
N VAL A 116 14.87 -11.09 15.61
CA VAL A 116 15.94 -10.08 15.60
C VAL A 116 15.39 -8.68 15.38
N GLY A 117 14.42 -8.49 14.46
CA GLY A 117 13.80 -7.20 14.23
C GLY A 117 13.05 -6.65 15.45
N LEU A 118 12.36 -7.52 16.18
CA LEU A 118 11.66 -7.18 17.41
C LEU A 118 12.62 -6.85 18.56
N TRP A 119 13.68 -7.62 18.68
CA TRP A 119 14.72 -7.42 19.68
C TRP A 119 15.47 -6.09 19.49
N LEU A 120 15.84 -5.76 18.25
CA LEU A 120 16.47 -4.48 17.92
C LEU A 120 15.56 -3.27 18.22
N ARG A 121 14.26 -3.49 18.36
CA ARG A 121 13.27 -2.49 18.80
C ARG A 121 13.02 -2.50 20.31
N GLY A 122 13.85 -3.21 21.08
CA GLY A 122 13.80 -3.21 22.54
C GLY A 122 12.97 -4.33 23.16
N ALA A 123 12.37 -5.25 22.38
CA ALA A 123 11.68 -6.38 22.98
C ALA A 123 12.68 -7.34 23.64
N PRO A 124 12.41 -7.87 24.87
CA PRO A 124 13.20 -8.93 25.46
C PRO A 124 13.29 -10.13 24.52
N TRP A 125 14.47 -10.75 24.41
CA TRP A 125 14.69 -11.83 23.42
C TRP A 125 13.67 -12.98 23.51
N ARG A 126 13.32 -13.43 24.73
CA ARG A 126 12.29 -14.46 24.90
C ARG A 126 10.92 -14.02 24.36
N ALA A 127 10.52 -12.78 24.61
CA ALA A 127 9.27 -12.23 24.09
C ALA A 127 9.32 -12.07 22.56
N ALA A 128 10.46 -11.62 22.01
CA ALA A 128 10.66 -11.52 20.57
C ALA A 128 10.53 -12.87 19.86
N GLN A 129 11.09 -13.95 20.45
CA GLN A 129 10.96 -15.34 19.96
C GLN A 129 9.51 -15.83 19.99
N ALA A 130 8.78 -15.58 21.09
CA ALA A 130 7.37 -15.96 21.21
C ALA A 130 6.49 -15.24 20.17
N ARG A 131 6.65 -13.92 20.03
CA ARG A 131 5.94 -13.11 19.01
C ARG A 131 6.33 -13.54 17.59
N ALA A 132 7.58 -13.89 17.35
CA ALA A 132 8.02 -14.41 16.05
C ALA A 132 7.32 -15.72 15.69
N LEU A 133 7.18 -16.65 16.65
CA LEU A 133 6.46 -17.91 16.43
C LEU A 133 4.96 -17.67 16.17
N GLN A 134 4.35 -16.74 16.90
CA GLN A 134 2.96 -16.34 16.68
C GLN A 134 2.76 -15.76 15.25
N ALA A 135 3.67 -14.87 14.80
CA ALA A 135 3.63 -14.34 13.46
C ALA A 135 3.81 -15.42 12.38
N LEU A 136 4.69 -16.40 12.61
CA LEU A 136 4.87 -17.54 11.70
C LEU A 136 3.63 -18.43 11.62
N ARG A 137 2.93 -18.67 12.75
CA ARG A 137 1.65 -19.41 12.74
C ARG A 137 0.62 -18.72 11.86
N ARG A 138 0.52 -17.39 11.94
CA ARG A 138 -0.44 -16.61 11.16
C ARG A 138 -0.22 -16.72 9.65
N VAL A 139 1.04 -16.81 9.22
CA VAL A 139 1.39 -16.97 7.79
C VAL A 139 1.63 -18.45 7.39
N GLN A 140 1.22 -19.41 8.21
CA GLN A 140 1.32 -20.85 7.97
C GLN A 140 2.77 -21.32 7.69
N LEU A 141 3.73 -20.81 8.48
CA LEU A 141 5.15 -21.18 8.42
C LEU A 141 5.69 -21.68 9.76
N ALA A 142 4.81 -22.10 10.68
CA ALA A 142 5.22 -22.56 12.01
C ALA A 142 6.04 -23.85 11.95
N ASP A 143 5.73 -24.74 11.04
CA ASP A 143 6.40 -26.01 10.77
C ASP A 143 7.84 -25.85 10.28
N VAL A 144 8.15 -24.71 9.64
CA VAL A 144 9.48 -24.36 9.14
C VAL A 144 10.17 -23.25 9.97
N ALA A 145 9.67 -22.98 11.19
CA ALA A 145 10.17 -21.89 12.04
C ALA A 145 11.68 -21.95 12.28
N ASP A 146 12.24 -23.13 12.45
CA ASP A 146 13.67 -23.34 12.71
C ASP A 146 14.51 -23.63 11.46
N ARG A 147 13.86 -23.71 10.29
CA ARG A 147 14.54 -23.87 9.00
C ARG A 147 15.21 -22.57 8.58
N GLY A 148 16.37 -22.66 7.93
CA GLY A 148 17.10 -21.52 7.37
C GLY A 148 16.26 -20.76 6.35
N ALA A 149 16.01 -19.47 6.60
CA ALA A 149 15.09 -18.65 5.81
C ALA A 149 15.46 -18.56 4.33
N ARG A 150 16.76 -18.61 3.98
CA ARG A 150 17.24 -18.60 2.60
C ARG A 150 16.91 -19.86 1.81
N GLY A 151 16.66 -20.99 2.49
CA GLY A 151 16.29 -22.26 1.88
C GLY A 151 14.77 -22.43 1.72
N LEU A 152 13.96 -21.43 2.05
CA LEU A 152 12.52 -21.41 1.84
C LEU A 152 12.21 -21.10 0.36
N SER A 153 11.04 -21.57 -0.13
CA SER A 153 10.55 -21.19 -1.47
C SER A 153 10.29 -19.68 -1.58
N GLY A 154 10.19 -19.14 -2.78
CA GLY A 154 9.91 -17.72 -2.99
C GLY A 154 8.63 -17.25 -2.30
N GLY A 155 7.54 -18.03 -2.40
CA GLY A 155 6.28 -17.74 -1.70
C GLY A 155 6.43 -17.80 -0.18
N GLN A 156 7.17 -18.79 0.35
CA GLN A 156 7.47 -18.88 1.79
C GLN A 156 8.31 -17.69 2.26
N GLN A 157 9.32 -17.27 1.49
CA GLN A 157 10.12 -16.09 1.83
C GLN A 157 9.27 -14.80 1.82
N GLN A 158 8.34 -14.69 0.89
CA GLN A 158 7.44 -13.54 0.83
C GLN A 158 6.47 -13.52 2.03
N ARG A 159 5.89 -14.67 2.39
CA ARG A 159 5.05 -14.79 3.61
C ARG A 159 5.87 -14.52 4.88
N LEU A 160 7.10 -14.98 4.96
CA LEU A 160 8.01 -14.67 6.06
C LEU A 160 8.30 -13.16 6.15
N ALA A 161 8.50 -12.48 5.03
CA ALA A 161 8.72 -11.04 5.01
C ALA A 161 7.47 -10.26 5.46
N LEU A 162 6.27 -10.70 5.06
CA LEU A 162 5.00 -10.15 5.56
C LEU A 162 4.84 -10.38 7.06
N ALA A 163 5.14 -11.59 7.55
CA ALA A 163 5.11 -11.90 8.99
C ALA A 163 6.08 -11.00 9.79
N ARG A 164 7.28 -10.76 9.24
CA ARG A 164 8.27 -9.85 9.82
C ARG A 164 7.77 -8.41 9.89
N ALA A 165 7.10 -7.94 8.84
CA ALA A 165 6.50 -6.61 8.80
C ALA A 165 5.35 -6.50 9.80
N TRP A 166 4.43 -7.45 9.77
CA TRP A 166 3.25 -7.47 10.64
C TRP A 166 3.60 -7.60 12.13
N ALA A 167 4.59 -8.44 12.49
CA ALA A 167 5.02 -8.64 13.88
C ALA A 167 5.48 -7.34 14.56
N GLN A 168 5.81 -6.31 13.81
CA GLN A 168 6.19 -4.99 14.30
C GLN A 168 4.99 -4.12 14.66
N GLN A 169 3.76 -4.56 14.34
CA GLN A 169 2.51 -3.80 14.55
C GLN A 169 2.58 -2.38 13.97
N PRO A 170 2.88 -2.22 12.68
CA PRO A 170 3.05 -0.91 12.07
C PRO A 170 1.71 -0.20 11.92
N GLN A 171 1.72 1.13 11.92
CA GLN A 171 0.58 1.98 11.51
C GLN A 171 0.50 2.05 9.97
N LEU A 172 1.64 1.95 9.30
CA LEU A 172 1.78 2.05 7.85
C LEU A 172 2.58 0.87 7.29
N LEU A 173 1.96 0.14 6.37
CA LEU A 173 2.57 -0.95 5.62
C LEU A 173 2.81 -0.53 4.17
N LEU A 174 4.08 -0.53 3.76
CA LEU A 174 4.53 -0.19 2.42
C LEU A 174 4.98 -1.46 1.69
N LEU A 175 4.39 -1.75 0.53
CA LEU A 175 4.65 -2.98 -0.21
C LEU A 175 5.05 -2.65 -1.65
N ASP A 176 6.27 -3.02 -2.03
CA ASP A 176 6.77 -2.82 -3.38
C ASP A 176 6.65 -4.12 -4.18
N GLU A 177 5.60 -4.22 -5.00
CA GLU A 177 5.28 -5.39 -5.85
C GLU A 177 5.32 -6.75 -5.10
N PRO A 178 4.53 -6.92 -4.04
CA PRO A 178 4.67 -8.06 -3.11
C PRO A 178 4.42 -9.43 -3.74
N THR A 179 3.87 -9.52 -4.94
CA THR A 179 3.52 -10.77 -5.62
C THR A 179 4.16 -10.96 -7.00
N ALA A 180 5.06 -10.05 -7.43
CA ALA A 180 5.53 -10.00 -8.82
C ALA A 180 6.21 -11.28 -9.33
N SER A 181 6.94 -12.00 -8.48
CA SER A 181 7.74 -13.16 -8.87
C SER A 181 7.19 -14.49 -8.33
N LEU A 182 5.91 -14.52 -7.94
CA LEU A 182 5.28 -15.68 -7.34
C LEU A 182 4.43 -16.45 -8.35
N ASP A 183 4.34 -17.76 -8.17
CA ASP A 183 3.37 -18.61 -8.86
C ASP A 183 1.93 -18.25 -8.44
N PRO A 184 0.90 -18.68 -9.17
CA PRO A 184 -0.49 -18.31 -8.90
C PRO A 184 -0.99 -18.67 -7.51
N HIS A 185 -0.56 -19.82 -6.97
CA HIS A 185 -0.97 -20.27 -5.64
C HIS A 185 -0.36 -19.37 -4.55
N ALA A 186 0.96 -19.15 -4.60
CA ALA A 186 1.67 -18.27 -3.66
C ALA A 186 1.17 -16.80 -3.75
N LYS A 187 0.79 -16.31 -4.94
CA LYS A 187 0.12 -15.01 -5.08
C LYS A 187 -1.16 -14.93 -4.28
N HIS A 188 -2.02 -15.94 -4.41
CA HIS A 188 -3.29 -15.97 -3.70
C HIS A 188 -3.10 -15.99 -2.19
N GLU A 189 -2.16 -16.79 -1.68
CA GLU A 189 -1.83 -16.83 -0.25
C GLU A 189 -1.33 -15.47 0.28
N VAL A 190 -0.44 -14.80 -0.46
CA VAL A 190 0.08 -13.47 -0.10
C VAL A 190 -1.01 -12.41 -0.13
N GLU A 191 -1.89 -12.42 -1.13
CA GLU A 191 -3.03 -11.51 -1.23
C GLU A 191 -4.03 -11.69 -0.09
N ALA A 192 -4.33 -12.94 0.29
CA ALA A 192 -5.20 -13.24 1.43
C ALA A 192 -4.63 -12.68 2.75
N LEU A 193 -3.31 -12.82 2.96
CA LEU A 193 -2.63 -12.23 4.11
C LEU A 193 -2.67 -10.70 4.09
N MET A 194 -2.46 -10.06 2.94
CA MET A 194 -2.58 -8.61 2.80
C MET A 194 -3.99 -8.12 3.14
N GLN A 195 -5.03 -8.83 2.68
CA GLN A 195 -6.42 -8.52 2.99
C GLN A 195 -6.72 -8.71 4.47
N GLU A 196 -6.26 -9.80 5.07
CA GLU A 196 -6.41 -10.05 6.50
C GLU A 196 -5.75 -8.94 7.32
N PHE A 197 -4.54 -8.53 7.00
CA PHE A 197 -3.82 -7.48 7.72
C PHE A 197 -4.48 -6.11 7.58
N SER A 198 -5.09 -5.80 6.43
CA SER A 198 -5.83 -4.55 6.24
C SER A 198 -7.17 -4.51 6.97
N SER A 199 -7.75 -5.68 7.28
CA SER A 199 -9.07 -5.81 7.90
C SER A 199 -9.00 -6.05 9.41
N ALA A 200 -7.87 -6.54 9.92
CA ALA A 200 -7.72 -6.89 11.32
C ALA A 200 -7.54 -5.62 12.18
N PRO A 201 -8.35 -5.42 13.24
CA PRO A 201 -7.95 -4.54 14.32
C PRO A 201 -6.62 -5.07 14.88
N THR A 202 -5.67 -4.20 15.18
CA THR A 202 -4.41 -4.57 15.84
C THR A 202 -4.73 -5.11 17.23
N ALA A 203 -4.69 -6.43 17.39
CA ALA A 203 -5.41 -7.23 18.39
C ALA A 203 -4.91 -7.12 19.83
N ASP A 204 -3.88 -6.35 20.14
CA ASP A 204 -3.25 -6.32 21.47
C ASP A 204 -3.21 -4.91 22.13
N SER A 205 -3.97 -3.94 21.66
CA SER A 205 -4.08 -2.66 22.34
C SER A 205 -5.53 -2.41 22.78
N GLU A 206 -5.74 -2.34 24.09
CA GLU A 206 -6.99 -1.92 24.73
C GLU A 206 -7.39 -0.46 24.39
N ALA A 207 -6.51 0.29 23.73
CA ALA A 207 -6.83 1.55 23.09
C ALA A 207 -7.21 1.27 21.64
N ALA A 208 -8.36 1.75 21.17
CA ALA A 208 -8.86 1.65 19.81
C ALA A 208 -7.77 2.05 18.79
N SER A 209 -6.95 1.08 18.39
CA SER A 209 -5.86 1.34 17.46
C SER A 209 -6.44 1.59 16.08
N ALA A 210 -6.00 2.69 15.47
CA ALA A 210 -6.39 3.02 14.11
C ALA A 210 -6.10 1.82 13.17
N PRO A 211 -6.99 1.56 12.19
CA PRO A 211 -6.78 0.46 11.26
C PRO A 211 -5.46 0.63 10.50
N LEU A 212 -4.82 -0.49 10.14
CA LEU A 212 -3.57 -0.49 9.38
C LEU A 212 -3.76 0.23 8.04
N THR A 213 -2.93 1.23 7.79
CA THR A 213 -2.86 1.89 6.48
C THR A 213 -1.93 1.13 5.58
N MET A 214 -2.36 0.83 4.36
CA MET A 214 -1.58 0.09 3.37
C MET A 214 -1.37 0.90 2.10
N LEU A 215 -0.11 1.03 1.67
CA LEU A 215 0.26 1.63 0.39
C LEU A 215 1.11 0.61 -0.37
N PHE A 216 0.62 0.10 -1.49
CA PHE A 216 1.29 -0.94 -2.24
C PHE A 216 1.42 -0.63 -3.73
N ALA A 217 2.59 -0.93 -4.30
CA ALA A 217 2.80 -0.88 -5.74
C ALA A 217 2.39 -2.21 -6.36
N SER A 218 1.68 -2.16 -7.47
CA SER A 218 1.34 -3.36 -8.25
C SER A 218 1.15 -3.02 -9.73
N HIS A 219 1.50 -3.98 -10.59
CA HIS A 219 1.12 -3.99 -12.00
C HIS A 219 -0.03 -4.96 -12.28
N ASN A 220 -0.49 -5.71 -11.27
CA ASN A 220 -1.60 -6.65 -11.38
C ASN A 220 -2.93 -5.97 -11.05
N LEU A 221 -3.68 -5.59 -12.09
CA LEU A 221 -4.97 -4.91 -11.94
C LEU A 221 -6.03 -5.74 -11.20
N GLY A 222 -5.98 -7.08 -11.31
CA GLY A 222 -6.85 -7.98 -10.55
C GLY A 222 -6.58 -7.89 -9.04
N GLN A 223 -5.30 -7.85 -8.65
CA GLN A 223 -4.89 -7.62 -7.26
C GLN A 223 -5.37 -6.25 -6.76
N VAL A 224 -5.19 -5.20 -7.57
CA VAL A 224 -5.63 -3.84 -7.24
C VAL A 224 -7.13 -3.81 -6.96
N LYS A 225 -7.96 -4.42 -7.81
CA LYS A 225 -9.42 -4.49 -7.61
C LYS A 225 -9.82 -5.18 -6.30
N ARG A 226 -9.07 -6.21 -5.87
CA ARG A 226 -9.41 -6.97 -4.66
C ARG A 226 -8.96 -6.29 -3.38
N LEU A 227 -7.81 -5.59 -3.40
CA LEU A 227 -7.14 -5.12 -2.19
C LEU A 227 -7.21 -3.61 -1.97
N ALA A 228 -7.31 -2.81 -3.02
CA ALA A 228 -7.31 -1.36 -2.91
C ALA A 228 -8.72 -0.79 -2.79
N ARG A 229 -8.86 0.21 -1.93
CA ARG A 229 -10.04 1.10 -1.91
C ARG A 229 -9.84 2.31 -2.80
N ARG A 230 -8.58 2.69 -3.08
CA ARG A 230 -8.19 3.85 -3.85
C ARG A 230 -7.00 3.52 -4.74
N VAL A 231 -6.96 4.08 -5.92
CA VAL A 231 -5.93 3.84 -6.92
C VAL A 231 -5.28 5.17 -7.31
N VAL A 232 -3.95 5.19 -7.23
CA VAL A 232 -3.11 6.31 -7.67
C VAL A 232 -2.31 5.86 -8.89
N TYR A 233 -2.54 6.48 -10.03
CA TYR A 233 -1.80 6.21 -11.26
C TYR A 233 -0.63 7.16 -11.41
N LEU A 234 0.57 6.57 -11.50
CA LEU A 234 1.82 7.29 -11.73
C LEU A 234 2.33 7.07 -13.15
N GLU A 235 2.74 8.15 -13.79
CA GLU A 235 3.46 8.11 -15.06
C GLU A 235 4.56 9.17 -15.08
N GLN A 236 5.76 8.78 -15.51
CA GLN A 236 6.93 9.66 -15.61
C GLN A 236 7.19 10.52 -14.36
N GLY A 237 6.95 9.93 -13.18
CA GLY A 237 7.13 10.59 -11.88
C GLY A 237 6.01 11.53 -11.45
N ARG A 238 4.88 11.58 -12.17
CA ARG A 238 3.71 12.42 -11.85
C ARG A 238 2.51 11.57 -11.48
N VAL A 239 1.69 12.05 -10.56
CA VAL A 239 0.35 11.49 -10.31
C VAL A 239 -0.60 12.06 -11.35
N LEU A 240 -1.16 11.20 -12.20
CA LEU A 240 -2.08 11.58 -13.27
C LEU A 240 -3.54 11.21 -12.97
N ALA A 241 -3.78 10.31 -12.04
CA ALA A 241 -5.11 10.02 -11.51
C ALA A 241 -5.00 9.56 -10.06
N ASP A 242 -6.00 9.90 -9.27
CA ASP A 242 -6.15 9.55 -7.86
C ASP A 242 -7.64 9.42 -7.56
N LEU A 243 -8.14 8.17 -7.59
CA LEU A 243 -9.58 7.87 -7.61
C LEU A 243 -9.92 6.68 -6.70
N PRO A 244 -11.14 6.61 -6.18
CA PRO A 244 -11.71 5.36 -5.64
C PRO A 244 -11.56 4.23 -6.65
N THR A 245 -11.37 3.00 -6.17
CA THR A 245 -11.13 1.85 -7.05
C THR A 245 -12.26 1.64 -8.06
N GLU A 246 -13.52 1.78 -7.65
CA GLU A 246 -14.69 1.65 -8.55
C GLU A 246 -14.64 2.68 -9.69
N ASP A 247 -14.33 3.94 -9.36
CA ASP A 247 -14.23 5.04 -10.30
C ASP A 247 -13.04 4.86 -11.26
N PHE A 248 -11.91 4.36 -10.74
CA PHE A 248 -10.72 4.10 -11.56
C PHE A 248 -10.98 3.03 -12.62
N PHE A 249 -11.78 2.02 -12.32
CA PHE A 249 -12.16 0.98 -13.29
C PHE A 249 -13.39 1.31 -14.12
N ASN A 250 -14.05 2.45 -13.87
CA ASN A 250 -15.06 3.03 -14.77
C ASN A 250 -14.35 3.76 -15.92
N ARG A 251 -14.28 3.12 -17.09
CA ARG A 251 -13.51 3.60 -18.22
C ARG A 251 -13.94 4.96 -18.75
N ALA A 252 -15.25 5.26 -18.73
CA ALA A 252 -15.75 6.55 -19.19
C ALA A 252 -15.27 7.68 -18.28
N LEU A 253 -15.34 7.46 -16.96
CA LEU A 253 -14.86 8.40 -15.96
C LEU A 253 -13.33 8.54 -16.02
N LEU A 254 -12.60 7.42 -16.02
CA LEU A 254 -11.14 7.43 -16.06
C LEU A 254 -10.59 8.19 -17.28
N ARG A 255 -11.19 7.96 -18.45
CA ARG A 255 -10.79 8.65 -19.69
C ARG A 255 -11.00 10.16 -19.60
N SER A 256 -12.02 10.63 -18.88
CA SER A 256 -12.25 12.06 -18.67
C SER A 256 -11.25 12.70 -17.70
N VAL A 257 -10.74 11.92 -16.72
CA VAL A 257 -9.77 12.37 -15.71
C VAL A 257 -8.34 12.26 -16.25
N SER A 258 -7.98 11.10 -16.82
CA SER A 258 -6.64 10.81 -17.36
C SER A 258 -6.74 9.86 -18.56
N PRO A 259 -6.65 10.36 -19.79
CA PRO A 259 -6.57 9.53 -20.99
C PRO A 259 -5.42 8.53 -20.95
N GLN A 260 -4.27 8.92 -20.35
CA GLN A 260 -3.11 8.07 -20.19
C GLN A 260 -3.41 6.85 -19.29
N ALA A 261 -4.13 7.07 -18.17
CA ALA A 261 -4.53 5.97 -17.29
C ALA A 261 -5.52 5.01 -18.01
N ASP A 262 -6.43 5.51 -18.86
CA ASP A 262 -7.31 4.66 -19.69
C ASP A 262 -6.51 3.83 -20.71
N LEU A 263 -5.49 4.41 -21.35
CA LEU A 263 -4.59 3.68 -22.26
C LEU A 263 -3.79 2.60 -21.50
N PHE A 264 -3.29 2.92 -20.31
CA PHE A 264 -2.63 1.94 -19.45
C PHE A 264 -3.54 0.75 -19.11
N LEU A 265 -4.82 0.99 -18.76
CA LEU A 265 -5.78 -0.08 -18.51
C LEU A 265 -6.07 -0.95 -19.73
N LYS A 266 -5.91 -0.42 -20.94
CA LYS A 266 -6.04 -1.18 -22.19
C LYS A 266 -4.83 -2.05 -22.49
N GLY A 267 -3.71 -1.88 -21.80
CA GLY A 267 -2.42 -2.48 -22.12
C GLY A 267 -1.73 -1.82 -23.32
N GLU A 268 -2.12 -0.62 -23.70
CA GLU A 268 -1.51 0.15 -24.79
C GLU A 268 -0.30 0.96 -24.33
N LEU A 269 -0.12 1.10 -23.00
CA LEU A 269 1.05 1.70 -22.35
C LEU A 269 1.70 0.67 -21.42
N SER A 270 2.94 0.33 -21.66
CA SER A 270 3.76 -0.62 -20.87
C SER A 270 4.96 0.08 -20.23
#